data_50592049dae98a4ac1f3bb975462bf92
#
_entry.id   50592049dae98a4ac1f3bb975462bf92
#
_cell.length_a   1.000
_cell.length_b   1.000
_cell.length_c   1.000
_cell.angle_alpha   90.00
_cell.angle_beta   90.00
_cell.angle_gamma   90.00
#
_symmetry.space_group_name_H-M   'P 1'
#
loop_
_entity.id
_entity.type
_entity.pdbx_description
1 polymer ?
#
loop_
_entity_poly.entity_id
_entity_poly.type
_entity_poly.pdbx_seq_one_letter_code
_entity_poly.pdbx_strand_id
1 'polypeptide(L)'
;MKGYIPQITGKYKKDYRRCEKRQWEMNLLDDAIEILCRGEQLDEEYDDHPLYGKWVGCRECHIGGDWVLVYKKKERYLILRRTGSHDDVFSR
;
A
#
# COMPACT_ATOMS: atom_id res chain seq x y z
N MET A 1 -12.76 -14.25 -12.61
CA MET A 1 -12.54 -12.87 -12.21
C MET A 1 -11.48 -12.78 -11.13
N LYS A 2 -10.52 -11.91 -11.31
CA LYS A 2 -9.35 -11.86 -10.43
C LYS A 2 -9.33 -10.66 -9.49
N GLY A 3 -10.46 -10.34 -8.93
CA GLY A 3 -10.53 -9.22 -8.04
C GLY A 3 -10.12 -9.56 -6.62
N TYR A 4 -9.81 -8.53 -5.85
CA TYR A 4 -9.47 -8.66 -4.45
C TYR A 4 -10.37 -7.76 -3.62
N ILE A 5 -10.61 -8.17 -2.39
CA ILE A 5 -11.39 -7.39 -1.44
C ILE A 5 -10.41 -6.71 -0.49
N PRO A 6 -10.45 -5.39 -0.38
CA PRO A 6 -9.51 -4.69 0.50
C PRO A 6 -9.81 -4.98 1.96
N GLN A 7 -8.76 -5.18 2.74
CA GLN A 7 -8.86 -5.44 4.15
C GLN A 7 -7.90 -4.49 4.86
N ILE A 8 -8.43 -3.67 5.76
CA ILE A 8 -7.67 -2.62 6.42
C ILE A 8 -7.22 -3.09 7.79
N THR A 9 -5.91 -2.94 8.06
CA THR A 9 -5.37 -3.22 9.39
C THR A 9 -5.47 -1.96 10.25
N GLY A 10 -5.37 -2.13 11.56
CA GLY A 10 -5.41 -1.00 12.48
C GLY A 10 -4.29 0.00 12.23
N LYS A 11 -3.09 -0.50 11.96
CA LYS A 11 -1.95 0.37 11.68
C LYS A 11 -2.14 1.15 10.38
N TYR A 12 -2.68 0.50 9.36
CA TYR A 12 -2.94 1.18 8.10
C TYR A 12 -3.94 2.32 8.30
N LYS A 13 -4.97 2.08 9.10
CA LYS A 13 -5.98 3.09 9.36
C LYS A 13 -5.36 4.34 10.00
N LYS A 14 -4.48 4.14 10.96
CA LYS A 14 -3.78 5.25 11.60
C LYS A 14 -2.86 5.97 10.62
N ASP A 15 -2.16 5.19 9.79
CA ASP A 15 -1.29 5.74 8.76
C ASP A 15 -2.08 6.60 7.79
N TYR A 16 -3.23 6.10 7.34
CA TYR A 16 -4.08 6.80 6.40
C TYR A 16 -4.47 8.18 6.95
N ARG A 17 -4.91 8.20 8.20
CA ARG A 17 -5.31 9.45 8.85
C ARG A 17 -4.15 10.43 8.95
N ARG A 18 -2.96 9.93 9.21
CA ARG A 18 -1.78 10.79 9.28
C ARG A 18 -1.48 11.43 7.93
N CYS A 19 -1.58 10.64 6.87
CA CYS A 19 -1.37 11.16 5.53
C CYS A 19 -2.42 12.21 5.17
N GLU A 20 -3.67 11.97 5.55
CA GLU A 20 -4.74 12.94 5.33
C GLU A 20 -4.45 14.26 6.04
N LYS A 21 -3.98 14.18 7.27
CA LYS A 21 -3.66 15.38 8.05
C LYS A 21 -2.54 16.18 7.44
N ARG A 22 -1.62 15.49 6.77
CA ARG A 22 -0.52 16.14 6.06
C ARG A 22 -0.99 16.72 4.73
N GLN A 23 -2.25 16.51 4.38
CA GLN A 23 -2.86 17.01 3.16
C GLN A 23 -2.21 16.42 1.90
N TRP A 24 -1.74 15.18 2.01
CA TRP A 24 -1.25 14.46 0.86
C TRP A 24 -2.40 14.16 -0.08
N GLU A 25 -2.07 13.97 -1.35
CA GLU A 25 -3.09 13.70 -2.39
C GLU A 25 -3.59 12.27 -2.27
N MET A 26 -4.58 12.06 -1.40
CA MET A 26 -5.06 10.71 -1.08
C MET A 26 -5.62 9.97 -2.30
N ASN A 27 -6.06 10.71 -3.32
CA ASN A 27 -6.52 10.08 -4.56
C ASN A 27 -5.47 9.19 -5.19
N LEU A 28 -4.21 9.56 -5.06
CA LEU A 28 -3.11 8.77 -5.63
C LEU A 28 -3.05 7.40 -4.98
N LEU A 29 -3.22 7.36 -3.66
CA LEU A 29 -3.23 6.10 -2.94
C LEU A 29 -4.46 5.28 -3.29
N ASP A 30 -5.62 5.92 -3.32
CA ASP A 30 -6.87 5.23 -3.63
C ASP A 30 -6.84 4.64 -5.03
N ASP A 31 -6.25 5.34 -5.99
CA ASP A 31 -6.14 4.84 -7.37
C ASP A 31 -5.28 3.58 -7.43
N ALA A 32 -4.15 3.58 -6.72
CA ALA A 32 -3.28 2.41 -6.70
C ALA A 32 -4.00 1.21 -6.09
N ILE A 33 -4.72 1.44 -5.00
CA ILE A 33 -5.47 0.37 -4.33
C ILE A 33 -6.55 -0.18 -5.25
N GLU A 34 -7.21 0.70 -5.98
CA GLU A 34 -8.26 0.26 -6.91
C GLU A 34 -7.70 -0.64 -8.01
N ILE A 35 -6.55 -0.26 -8.57
CA ILE A 35 -5.90 -1.07 -9.59
C ILE A 35 -5.57 -2.44 -9.04
N LEU A 36 -5.00 -2.48 -7.85
CA LEU A 36 -4.65 -3.75 -7.20
C LEU A 36 -5.89 -4.59 -6.92
N CYS A 37 -6.98 -3.95 -6.49
CA CYS A 37 -8.22 -4.67 -6.19
C CYS A 37 -8.85 -5.28 -7.43
N ARG A 38 -8.63 -4.67 -8.59
CA ARG A 38 -9.12 -5.25 -9.84
C ARG A 38 -8.28 -6.43 -10.31
N GLY A 39 -7.20 -6.74 -9.60
CA GLY A 39 -6.30 -7.82 -9.99
C GLY A 39 -5.35 -7.43 -11.10
N GLU A 40 -5.23 -6.14 -11.36
CA GLU A 40 -4.34 -5.63 -12.42
C GLU A 40 -2.98 -5.33 -11.86
N GLN A 41 -2.00 -5.29 -12.75
CA GLN A 41 -0.64 -4.99 -12.41
C GLN A 41 -0.42 -3.49 -12.42
N LEU A 42 0.32 -2.99 -11.44
CA LEU A 42 0.66 -1.58 -11.39
C LEU A 42 1.70 -1.24 -12.45
N ASP A 43 1.63 -0.02 -12.98
CA ASP A 43 2.61 0.45 -13.95
C ASP A 43 4.01 0.49 -13.33
N GLU A 44 5.02 0.48 -14.18
CA GLU A 44 6.42 0.50 -13.78
C GLU A 44 6.76 1.61 -12.80
N GLU A 45 6.17 2.77 -12.98
CA GLU A 45 6.50 3.92 -12.14
C GLU A 45 6.12 3.73 -10.69
N TYR A 46 5.23 2.79 -10.40
CA TYR A 46 4.90 2.46 -9.01
C TYR A 46 5.99 1.63 -8.34
N ASP A 47 6.91 1.06 -9.11
CA ASP A 47 8.01 0.26 -8.57
C ASP A 47 7.54 -0.78 -7.57
N ASP A 48 6.52 -1.54 -7.97
CA ASP A 48 5.93 -2.59 -7.13
C ASP A 48 6.89 -3.77 -7.03
N HIS A 49 7.28 -4.11 -5.81
CA HIS A 49 8.27 -5.18 -5.62
C HIS A 49 8.06 -5.87 -4.28
N PRO A 50 8.51 -7.13 -4.15
CA PRO A 50 8.36 -7.84 -2.87
C PRO A 50 9.33 -7.32 -1.83
N LEU A 51 8.95 -7.50 -0.57
CA LEU A 51 9.79 -7.16 0.56
C LEU A 51 10.37 -8.42 1.18
N TYR A 52 11.42 -8.25 1.96
CA TYR A 52 12.12 -9.37 2.56
C TYR A 52 12.32 -9.11 4.06
N GLY A 53 12.98 -10.04 4.75
CA GLY A 53 13.20 -9.92 6.17
C GLY A 53 11.89 -10.08 6.91
N LYS A 54 11.67 -9.23 7.90
CA LYS A 54 10.45 -9.30 8.70
C LYS A 54 9.19 -8.93 7.92
N TRP A 55 9.35 -8.39 6.71
CA TRP A 55 8.24 -8.03 5.85
C TRP A 55 7.99 -9.07 4.76
N VAL A 56 8.62 -10.24 4.87
CA VAL A 56 8.48 -11.27 3.85
C VAL A 56 7.00 -11.60 3.64
N GLY A 57 6.62 -11.78 2.37
CA GLY A 57 5.22 -12.03 2.02
C GLY A 57 4.45 -10.77 1.69
N CYS A 58 5.01 -9.61 2.00
CA CYS A 58 4.40 -8.34 1.65
C CYS A 58 5.08 -7.75 0.43
N ARG A 59 4.40 -6.78 -0.18
CA ARG A 59 4.94 -6.05 -1.31
C ARG A 59 4.85 -4.56 -1.00
N GLU A 60 5.69 -3.80 -1.65
CA GLU A 60 5.73 -2.35 -1.51
C GLU A 60 5.55 -1.73 -2.88
N CYS A 61 4.78 -0.65 -2.95
CA CYS A 61 4.75 0.16 -4.17
C CYS A 61 4.85 1.63 -3.79
N HIS A 62 5.34 2.43 -4.72
CA HIS A 62 5.56 3.85 -4.52
C HIS A 62 4.37 4.64 -5.06
N ILE A 63 3.75 5.42 -4.19
CA ILE A 63 2.57 6.21 -4.57
C ILE A 63 2.99 7.54 -5.17
N GLY A 64 4.01 8.17 -4.58
CA GLY A 64 4.53 9.43 -5.09
C GLY A 64 5.61 9.92 -4.16
N GLY A 65 6.74 10.35 -4.75
CA GLY A 65 7.86 10.80 -3.94
C GLY A 65 8.30 9.73 -2.96
N ASP A 66 8.33 10.07 -1.68
CA ASP A 66 8.74 9.14 -0.64
C ASP A 66 7.58 8.34 -0.04
N TRP A 67 6.41 8.45 -0.62
CA TRP A 67 5.19 7.85 -0.10
C TRP A 67 5.04 6.42 -0.62
N VAL A 68 4.92 5.45 0.28
CA VAL A 68 4.82 4.03 -0.08
C VAL A 68 3.56 3.41 0.48
N LEU A 69 3.17 2.30 -0.13
CA LEU A 69 2.09 1.46 0.35
C LEU A 69 2.64 0.05 0.51
N VAL A 70 2.46 -0.54 1.69
CA VAL A 70 2.84 -1.93 1.95
C VAL A 70 1.57 -2.76 2.04
N TYR A 71 1.48 -3.80 1.25
CA TYR A 71 0.29 -4.62 1.18
C TYR A 71 0.66 -6.08 1.00
N LYS A 72 -0.34 -6.95 1.18
CA LYS A 72 -0.15 -8.38 1.02
C LYS A 72 -1.40 -8.94 0.34
N LYS A 73 -1.20 -9.80 -0.64
CA LYS A 73 -2.30 -10.51 -1.27
C LYS A 73 -2.41 -11.88 -0.62
N LYS A 74 -3.57 -12.20 -0.09
CA LYS A 74 -3.79 -13.50 0.53
C LYS A 74 -5.18 -13.97 0.15
N GLU A 75 -5.24 -15.07 -0.60
CA GLU A 75 -6.51 -15.60 -1.08
C GLU A 75 -7.22 -14.52 -1.89
N ARG A 76 -8.42 -14.13 -1.51
CA ARG A 76 -9.17 -13.10 -2.22
C ARG A 76 -8.98 -11.71 -1.62
N TYR A 77 -8.09 -11.57 -0.64
CA TYR A 77 -7.97 -10.31 0.09
C TYR A 77 -6.72 -9.54 -0.27
N LEU A 78 -6.88 -8.22 -0.36
CA LEU A 78 -5.76 -7.30 -0.46
C LEU A 78 -5.61 -6.67 0.92
N ILE A 79 -4.64 -7.13 1.67
CA ILE A 79 -4.44 -6.67 3.04
C ILE A 79 -3.56 -5.43 3.02
N LEU A 80 -4.11 -4.31 3.46
CA LEU A 80 -3.37 -3.04 3.48
C LEU A 80 -2.69 -2.93 4.83
N ARG A 81 -1.35 -3.01 4.80
CA ARG A 81 -0.56 -3.12 6.02
C ARG A 81 -0.07 -1.77 6.55
N ARG A 82 0.55 -0.98 5.70
CA ARG A 82 1.12 0.30 6.10
C ARG A 82 1.09 1.29 4.93
N THR A 83 1.09 2.58 5.23
CA THR A 83 1.31 3.62 4.23
C THR A 83 1.91 4.84 4.90
N GLY A 84 2.70 5.61 4.14
CA GLY A 84 3.38 6.78 4.66
C GLY A 84 4.72 6.92 3.97
N SER A 85 5.58 7.77 4.52
CA SER A 85 6.95 7.89 4.00
C SER A 85 7.73 6.64 4.39
N HIS A 86 8.90 6.46 3.79
CA HIS A 86 9.77 5.34 4.19
C HIS A 86 10.08 5.40 5.68
N ASP A 87 10.31 6.60 6.20
CA ASP A 87 10.57 6.74 7.64
C ASP A 87 9.38 6.35 8.48
N ASP A 88 8.17 6.74 8.05
CA ASP A 88 6.96 6.39 8.79
C ASP A 88 6.80 4.88 8.91
N VAL A 89 7.11 4.17 7.84
CA VAL A 89 6.81 2.74 7.75
C VAL A 89 7.96 1.87 8.24
N PHE A 90 9.20 2.23 7.88
CA PHE A 90 10.35 1.38 8.08
C PHE A 90 11.34 1.86 9.14
N SER A 91 11.12 3.02 9.72
CA SER A 91 12.05 3.50 10.74
C SER A 91 11.94 2.64 12.01
N ARG A 92 13.01 2.62 12.78
CA ARG A 92 13.05 1.83 14.02
C ARG A 92 12.47 2.55 15.20
#